data_0ba313051aff993732d6625de1860153
#
_entry.id   0ba313051aff993732d6625de1860153
#
_cell.length_a   1.000
_cell.length_b   1.000
_cell.length_c   1.000
_cell.angle_alpha   90.00
_cell.angle_beta   90.00
_cell.angle_gamma   90.00
#
_symmetry.space_group_name_H-M   'P 1'
#
loop_
_entity.id
_entity.type
_entity.pdbx_description
1 polymer ?
#
loop_
_entity_poly.entity_id
_entity_poly.type
_entity_poly.pdbx_seq_one_letter_code
_entity_poly.pdbx_strand_id
1 'polypeptide(L)'
;MAFKKVIFKPGVDRESTMYASEGGWYDGYNVRFRSGYPEKIGGWERLNTKYILGVGRSLRTWNTLGGLKLIGVGTQMKFYIEMGGKYYDITPIRLTTAAGDVTFSATNGVQDITVTDVAHGATVYDFVTFSDSNNTGFGGNVTGDIINQEYQIIEVVDSNTYKIRPRTVSAIGDIIDHNGNLDPSVAGGSFT
;
A
#
# COMPACT_ATOMS: atom_id res chain seq x y z
N MET A 1 25.35 42.03 38.34
CA MET A 1 25.33 41.61 36.91
C MET A 1 24.23 42.40 36.22
N ALA A 2 24.54 43.07 35.10
CA ALA A 2 23.53 43.78 34.31
C ALA A 2 22.89 42.78 33.33
N PHE A 3 21.56 42.65 33.38
CA PHE A 3 20.82 41.83 32.41
C PHE A 3 20.72 42.62 31.10
N LYS A 4 21.19 42.02 29.99
CA LYS A 4 21.03 42.57 28.67
C LYS A 4 19.83 41.89 27.99
N LYS A 5 18.83 42.66 27.55
CA LYS A 5 17.72 42.14 26.78
C LYS A 5 18.20 41.85 25.37
N VAL A 6 18.13 40.60 24.94
CA VAL A 6 18.41 40.19 23.56
C VAL A 6 17.09 39.96 22.85
N ILE A 7 16.87 40.61 21.73
CA ILE A 7 15.67 40.47 20.89
C ILE A 7 16.08 39.76 19.61
N PHE A 8 15.46 38.65 19.34
CA PHE A 8 15.67 37.90 18.09
C PHE A 8 14.54 38.23 17.10
N LYS A 9 14.88 38.34 15.83
CA LYS A 9 13.91 38.48 14.74
C LYS A 9 13.23 37.13 14.48
N PRO A 10 11.91 37.08 14.28
CA PRO A 10 11.23 35.85 13.88
C PRO A 10 11.52 35.48 12.42
N GLY A 11 11.50 34.19 12.11
CA GLY A 11 11.70 33.69 10.77
C GLY A 11 13.14 33.20 10.51
N VAL A 12 13.30 32.42 9.48
CA VAL A 12 14.59 31.93 8.98
C VAL A 12 14.91 32.69 7.71
N ASP A 13 16.03 33.39 7.68
CA ASP A 13 16.52 34.17 6.56
C ASP A 13 17.78 33.49 6.01
N ARG A 14 17.65 32.88 4.84
CA ARG A 14 18.74 32.26 4.09
C ARG A 14 19.20 33.08 2.89
N GLU A 15 18.50 34.17 2.56
CA GLU A 15 18.87 35.02 1.44
C GLU A 15 20.03 35.93 1.80
N SER A 16 20.14 36.29 3.08
CA SER A 16 21.24 37.09 3.62
C SER A 16 22.42 36.20 4.02
N THR A 17 23.60 36.80 4.13
CA THR A 17 24.75 36.10 4.75
C THR A 17 24.53 35.94 6.25
N MET A 18 25.15 34.92 6.84
CA MET A 18 25.07 34.67 8.28
C MET A 18 25.44 35.89 9.14
N TYR A 19 26.35 36.74 8.66
CA TYR A 19 26.74 37.97 9.32
C TYR A 19 25.72 39.11 9.16
N ALA A 20 25.02 39.16 8.00
CA ALA A 20 24.01 40.19 7.75
C ALA A 20 22.70 39.91 8.51
N SER A 21 22.44 38.68 8.88
CA SER A 21 21.27 38.25 9.69
C SER A 21 21.49 38.35 11.19
N GLU A 22 22.33 39.28 11.67
CA GLU A 22 22.56 39.46 13.09
C GLU A 22 21.26 39.64 13.88
N GLY A 23 21.06 38.84 14.92
CA GLY A 23 19.82 38.77 15.69
C GLY A 23 18.67 38.00 15.05
N GLY A 24 18.89 37.39 13.90
CA GLY A 24 17.95 36.50 13.22
C GLY A 24 18.35 35.02 13.32
N TRP A 25 17.61 34.22 12.59
CA TRP A 25 17.83 32.78 12.47
C TRP A 25 18.26 32.48 11.04
N TYR A 26 19.45 31.95 10.84
CA TYR A 26 19.93 31.58 9.51
C TYR A 26 19.39 30.22 9.08
N ASP A 27 19.23 29.30 10.01
CA ASP A 27 18.68 27.96 9.79
C ASP A 27 17.89 27.47 11.00
N GLY A 28 16.95 26.57 10.77
CA GLY A 28 16.13 25.96 11.81
C GLY A 28 15.53 24.64 11.36
N TYR A 29 15.52 23.68 12.24
CA TYR A 29 14.91 22.38 12.01
C TYR A 29 13.88 22.07 13.09
N ASN A 30 12.68 21.63 12.68
CA ASN A 30 11.55 21.37 13.57
C ASN A 30 11.15 22.57 14.45
N VAL A 31 11.24 23.77 13.90
CA VAL A 31 10.90 25.03 14.59
C VAL A 31 9.85 25.76 13.76
N ARG A 32 8.85 26.31 14.43
CA ARG A 32 7.93 27.33 13.89
C ARG A 32 8.04 28.60 14.71
N PHE A 33 7.68 29.71 14.10
CA PHE A 33 7.60 31.00 14.79
C PHE A 33 6.13 31.33 15.09
N ARG A 34 5.83 31.51 16.36
CA ARG A 34 4.49 31.91 16.81
C ARG A 34 4.59 33.17 17.63
N SER A 35 3.84 34.20 17.25
CA SER A 35 3.87 35.49 17.94
C SER A 35 5.29 36.08 18.10
N GLY A 36 6.16 35.85 17.13
CA GLY A 36 7.54 36.34 17.15
C GLY A 36 8.54 35.46 17.88
N TYR A 37 8.11 34.37 18.52
CA TYR A 37 8.97 33.47 19.27
C TYR A 37 9.15 32.12 18.56
N PRO A 38 10.36 31.54 18.58
CA PRO A 38 10.58 30.19 18.10
C PRO A 38 9.91 29.18 19.03
N GLU A 39 9.13 28.30 18.46
CA GLU A 39 8.46 27.20 19.15
C GLU A 39 8.82 25.90 18.48
N LYS A 40 9.15 24.87 19.25
CA LYS A 40 9.43 23.54 18.72
C LYS A 40 8.16 22.95 18.13
N ILE A 41 8.22 22.50 16.89
CA ILE A 41 7.15 21.71 16.29
C ILE A 41 7.17 20.33 16.98
N GLY A 42 6.01 19.84 17.39
CA GLY A 42 5.85 18.47 17.89
C GLY A 42 6.27 17.44 16.86
N GLY A 43 6.45 16.19 17.26
CA GLY A 43 6.74 15.09 16.34
C GLY A 43 5.60 14.83 15.36
N TRP A 44 5.89 13.98 14.37
CA TRP A 44 4.88 13.47 13.45
C TRP A 44 4.19 12.26 14.08
N GLU A 45 2.89 12.27 14.08
CA GLU A 45 2.09 11.12 14.47
C GLU A 45 1.43 10.52 13.23
N ARG A 46 1.38 9.19 13.18
CA ARG A 46 0.74 8.50 12.09
C ARG A 46 -0.79 8.63 12.23
N LEU A 47 -1.43 9.16 11.19
CA LEU A 47 -2.89 9.31 11.16
C LEU A 47 -3.61 7.95 11.15
N ASN A 48 -3.02 6.95 10.54
CA ASN A 48 -3.62 5.62 10.37
C ASN A 48 -2.56 4.53 10.59
N THR A 49 -2.97 3.40 11.17
CA THR A 49 -2.11 2.23 11.37
C THR A 49 -1.94 1.39 10.11
N LYS A 50 -2.86 1.50 9.14
CA LYS A 50 -2.78 0.78 7.87
C LYS A 50 -1.88 1.51 6.87
N TYR A 51 -1.23 0.72 6.03
CA TYR A 51 -0.41 1.23 4.92
C TYR A 51 -1.22 1.27 3.63
N ILE A 52 -0.93 2.24 2.80
CA ILE A 52 -1.36 2.29 1.40
C ILE A 52 -0.34 1.57 0.54
N LEU A 53 -0.79 0.90 -0.52
CA LEU A 53 0.11 0.29 -1.49
C LEU A 53 0.64 1.34 -2.45
N GLY A 54 1.96 1.31 -2.67
CA GLY A 54 2.65 2.25 -3.52
C GLY A 54 3.08 3.53 -2.80
N VAL A 55 3.61 4.46 -3.59
CA VAL A 55 4.09 5.76 -3.13
C VAL A 55 3.03 6.82 -3.39
N GLY A 56 2.66 7.60 -2.39
CA GLY A 56 1.72 8.70 -2.55
C GLY A 56 2.20 9.69 -3.60
N ARG A 57 1.43 9.88 -4.67
CA ARG A 57 1.71 10.80 -5.77
C ARG A 57 0.85 12.04 -5.71
N SER A 58 -0.37 11.91 -5.21
CA SER A 58 -1.31 13.01 -5.09
C SER A 58 -2.11 12.89 -3.81
N LEU A 59 -2.44 14.02 -3.24
CA LEU A 59 -3.29 14.14 -2.06
C LEU A 59 -4.29 15.27 -2.31
N ARG A 60 -5.57 15.01 -2.09
CA ARG A 60 -6.61 16.01 -2.20
C ARG A 60 -7.62 15.86 -1.07
N THR A 61 -7.97 16.98 -0.45
CA THR A 61 -8.97 17.03 0.60
C THR A 61 -10.22 17.73 0.10
N TRP A 62 -11.39 17.26 0.51
CA TRP A 62 -12.67 17.94 0.29
C TRP A 62 -13.67 17.58 1.38
N ASN A 63 -14.74 18.37 1.44
CA ASN A 63 -15.87 18.12 2.33
C ASN A 63 -17.09 17.72 1.48
N THR A 64 -17.84 16.75 1.94
CA THR A 64 -19.16 16.46 1.37
C THR A 64 -20.18 17.52 1.81
N LEU A 65 -21.32 17.56 1.14
CA LEU A 65 -22.44 18.43 1.55
C LEU A 65 -22.94 18.11 2.96
N GLY A 66 -22.79 16.86 3.41
CA GLY A 66 -23.12 16.44 4.78
C GLY A 66 -22.02 16.74 5.82
N GLY A 67 -20.97 17.47 5.47
CA GLY A 67 -19.90 17.88 6.38
C GLY A 67 -18.82 16.82 6.65
N LEU A 68 -18.85 15.68 5.96
CA LEU A 68 -17.78 14.67 6.07
C LEU A 68 -16.52 15.18 5.40
N LYS A 69 -15.40 15.07 6.10
CA LYS A 69 -14.06 15.37 5.57
C LYS A 69 -13.48 14.11 4.94
N LEU A 70 -13.06 14.24 3.70
CA LEU A 70 -12.47 13.16 2.93
C LEU A 70 -11.09 13.56 2.43
N ILE A 71 -10.20 12.58 2.35
CA ILE A 71 -8.87 12.75 1.76
C ILE A 71 -8.71 11.71 0.66
N GLY A 72 -8.58 12.14 -0.59
CA GLY A 72 -8.21 11.28 -1.70
C GLY A 72 -6.69 11.13 -1.76
N VAL A 73 -6.22 9.91 -1.87
CA VAL A 73 -4.80 9.56 -1.96
C VAL A 73 -4.58 8.73 -3.22
N GLY A 74 -3.88 9.31 -4.19
CA GLY A 74 -3.46 8.61 -5.40
C GLY A 74 -2.03 8.11 -5.27
N THR A 75 -1.83 6.83 -5.55
CA THR A 75 -0.52 6.21 -5.68
C THR A 75 -0.30 5.78 -7.13
N GLN A 76 0.89 5.27 -7.47
CA GLN A 76 1.11 4.68 -8.79
C GLN A 76 0.40 3.33 -8.99
N MET A 77 -0.12 2.75 -7.90
CA MET A 77 -0.73 1.43 -7.92
C MET A 77 -2.24 1.48 -7.69
N LYS A 78 -2.67 2.35 -6.77
CA LYS A 78 -4.05 2.35 -6.27
C LYS A 78 -4.56 3.75 -5.95
N PHE A 79 -5.86 3.84 -5.83
CA PHE A 79 -6.54 5.05 -5.42
C PHE A 79 -7.37 4.80 -4.16
N TYR A 80 -7.15 5.63 -3.14
CA TYR A 80 -7.79 5.48 -1.83
C TYR A 80 -8.57 6.71 -1.44
N ILE A 81 -9.63 6.51 -0.67
CA ILE A 81 -10.26 7.56 0.13
C ILE A 81 -9.99 7.27 1.61
N GLU A 82 -9.43 8.24 2.30
CA GLU A 82 -9.38 8.24 3.76
C GLU A 82 -10.63 8.90 4.31
N MET A 83 -11.26 8.24 5.28
CA MET A 83 -12.42 8.73 6.00
C MET A 83 -12.40 8.19 7.43
N GLY A 84 -12.36 9.09 8.39
CA GLY A 84 -12.44 8.71 9.82
C GLY A 84 -11.32 7.78 10.30
N GLY A 85 -10.10 7.94 9.78
CA GLY A 85 -8.95 7.12 10.15
C GLY A 85 -8.87 5.77 9.43
N LYS A 86 -9.66 5.56 8.36
CA LYS A 86 -9.61 4.34 7.55
C LYS A 86 -9.37 4.67 6.09
N TYR A 87 -8.62 3.82 5.41
CA TYR A 87 -8.46 3.86 3.96
C TYR A 87 -9.42 2.89 3.29
N TYR A 88 -10.15 3.40 2.31
CA TYR A 88 -11.02 2.63 1.43
C TYR A 88 -10.40 2.62 0.05
N ASP A 89 -10.14 1.43 -0.47
CA ASP A 89 -9.67 1.26 -1.84
C ASP A 89 -10.84 1.51 -2.80
N ILE A 90 -10.66 2.48 -3.67
CA ILE A 90 -11.66 2.84 -4.71
C ILE A 90 -11.04 2.74 -6.10
N THR A 91 -9.98 1.97 -6.23
CA THR A 91 -9.36 1.71 -7.53
C THR A 91 -10.39 1.12 -8.49
N PRO A 92 -10.60 1.69 -9.67
CA PRO A 92 -11.59 1.18 -10.61
C PRO A 92 -11.27 -0.26 -11.04
N ILE A 93 -12.29 -1.12 -11.00
CA ILE A 93 -12.22 -2.47 -11.53
C ILE A 93 -12.39 -2.39 -13.04
N ARG A 94 -11.42 -2.92 -13.78
CA ARG A 94 -11.42 -2.89 -15.25
C ARG A 94 -12.26 -4.01 -15.87
N LEU A 95 -12.12 -5.21 -15.33
CA LEU A 95 -12.77 -6.42 -15.83
C LEU A 95 -13.18 -7.30 -14.65
N THR A 96 -14.32 -7.95 -14.77
CA THR A 96 -14.78 -8.99 -13.86
C THR A 96 -15.13 -10.22 -14.68
N THR A 97 -14.54 -11.36 -14.36
CA THR A 97 -14.83 -12.66 -14.97
C THR A 97 -16.02 -13.34 -14.27
N ALA A 98 -16.72 -14.21 -14.96
CA ALA A 98 -17.80 -14.97 -14.37
C ALA A 98 -17.27 -16.05 -13.40
N ALA A 99 -18.14 -16.47 -12.47
CA ALA A 99 -17.79 -17.53 -11.55
C ALA A 99 -17.51 -18.85 -12.28
N GLY A 100 -16.38 -19.48 -11.97
CA GLY A 100 -15.96 -20.75 -12.59
C GLY A 100 -15.09 -20.61 -13.85
N ASP A 101 -14.90 -19.40 -14.37
CA ASP A 101 -14.09 -19.18 -15.58
C ASP A 101 -12.58 -19.17 -15.28
N VAL A 102 -12.21 -18.98 -14.00
CA VAL A 102 -10.82 -18.91 -13.58
C VAL A 102 -10.37 -20.25 -12.97
N THR A 103 -9.25 -20.75 -13.44
CA THR A 103 -8.64 -21.95 -12.89
C THR A 103 -7.22 -21.69 -12.41
N PHE A 104 -6.80 -22.45 -11.40
CA PHE A 104 -5.49 -22.31 -10.76
C PHE A 104 -4.67 -23.58 -10.94
N SER A 105 -3.38 -23.43 -11.16
CA SER A 105 -2.44 -24.55 -11.23
C SER A 105 -1.18 -24.23 -10.42
N ALA A 106 -0.82 -25.12 -9.53
CA ALA A 106 0.39 -25.01 -8.72
C ALA A 106 1.34 -26.16 -9.04
N THR A 107 2.64 -25.87 -9.06
CA THR A 107 3.69 -26.87 -9.25
C THR A 107 4.50 -26.99 -7.98
N ASN A 108 4.69 -28.23 -7.52
CA ASN A 108 5.52 -28.49 -6.35
C ASN A 108 6.94 -27.92 -6.51
N GLY A 109 7.45 -27.27 -5.49
CA GLY A 109 8.77 -26.65 -5.49
C GLY A 109 8.84 -25.28 -6.20
N VAL A 110 7.70 -24.72 -6.65
CA VAL A 110 7.62 -23.39 -7.28
C VAL A 110 6.82 -22.45 -6.37
N GLN A 111 7.24 -21.20 -6.26
CA GLN A 111 6.58 -20.21 -5.41
C GLN A 111 5.28 -19.66 -6.00
N ASP A 112 5.09 -19.82 -7.29
CA ASP A 112 4.06 -19.09 -8.03
C ASP A 112 2.92 -20.02 -8.44
N ILE A 113 1.71 -19.49 -8.40
CA ILE A 113 0.50 -20.14 -8.89
C ILE A 113 0.21 -19.59 -10.29
N THR A 114 0.03 -20.47 -11.25
CA THR A 114 -0.44 -20.12 -12.57
C THR A 114 -1.96 -19.99 -12.55
N VAL A 115 -2.47 -18.89 -13.00
CA VAL A 115 -3.89 -18.60 -13.13
C VAL A 115 -4.25 -18.62 -14.61
N THR A 116 -5.26 -19.38 -14.96
CA THR A 116 -5.84 -19.37 -16.30
C THR A 116 -7.15 -18.61 -16.25
N ASP A 117 -7.22 -17.52 -17.02
CA ASP A 117 -8.34 -16.60 -17.12
C ASP A 117 -8.37 -16.10 -18.57
N VAL A 118 -9.32 -16.58 -19.35
CA VAL A 118 -9.35 -16.40 -20.80
C VAL A 118 -9.55 -14.94 -21.16
N ALA A 119 -8.66 -14.43 -22.01
CA ALA A 119 -8.68 -13.04 -22.50
C ALA A 119 -8.68 -11.99 -21.39
N HIS A 120 -7.93 -12.23 -20.31
CA HIS A 120 -7.87 -11.38 -19.12
C HIS A 120 -7.40 -9.95 -19.41
N GLY A 121 -6.66 -9.71 -20.47
CA GLY A 121 -6.14 -8.39 -20.86
C GLY A 121 -5.34 -7.68 -19.77
N ALA A 122 -4.88 -8.40 -18.74
CA ALA A 122 -4.09 -7.86 -17.66
C ALA A 122 -2.62 -7.67 -18.07
N THR A 123 -1.95 -6.76 -17.38
CA THR A 123 -0.52 -6.50 -17.54
C THR A 123 0.22 -6.83 -16.24
N VAL A 124 1.54 -7.00 -16.35
CA VAL A 124 2.39 -7.22 -15.17
C VAL A 124 2.22 -6.04 -14.21
N TYR A 125 2.11 -6.33 -12.93
CA TYR A 125 1.84 -5.42 -11.81
C TYR A 125 0.38 -4.95 -11.67
N ASP A 126 -0.55 -5.36 -12.53
CA ASP A 126 -1.98 -5.21 -12.26
C ASP A 126 -2.37 -6.00 -11.00
N PHE A 127 -3.48 -5.59 -10.38
CA PHE A 127 -4.04 -6.29 -9.23
C PHE A 127 -5.27 -7.07 -9.65
N VAL A 128 -5.37 -8.29 -9.13
CA VAL A 128 -6.51 -9.19 -9.29
C VAL A 128 -7.03 -9.60 -7.92
N THR A 129 -8.34 -9.68 -7.78
CA THR A 129 -8.99 -10.14 -6.55
C THR A 129 -9.84 -11.35 -6.88
N PHE A 130 -9.60 -12.43 -6.16
CA PHE A 130 -10.41 -13.64 -6.25
C PHE A 130 -11.38 -13.70 -5.09
N SER A 131 -12.57 -14.20 -5.35
CA SER A 131 -13.63 -14.44 -4.36
C SER A 131 -14.31 -15.78 -4.62
N ASP A 132 -15.04 -16.25 -3.62
CA ASP A 132 -15.92 -17.43 -3.71
C ASP A 132 -15.22 -18.76 -4.06
N SER A 133 -13.90 -18.79 -4.01
CA SER A 133 -13.15 -20.03 -4.08
C SER A 133 -13.46 -20.86 -2.81
N ASN A 134 -14.06 -22.01 -2.99
CA ASN A 134 -14.31 -22.92 -1.88
C ASN A 134 -13.08 -23.80 -1.60
N ASN A 135 -13.04 -24.39 -0.41
CA ASN A 135 -11.88 -25.25 -0.03
C ASN A 135 -11.92 -26.65 -0.68
N THR A 136 -12.83 -26.90 -1.60
CA THR A 136 -12.98 -28.18 -2.27
C THR A 136 -12.10 -28.21 -3.52
N GLY A 137 -11.18 -29.17 -3.60
CA GLY A 137 -10.30 -29.34 -4.75
C GLY A 137 -8.90 -28.77 -4.62
N PHE A 138 -8.65 -28.02 -3.54
CA PHE A 138 -7.29 -27.58 -3.22
C PHE A 138 -6.51 -28.73 -2.57
N GLY A 139 -5.30 -28.94 -3.04
CA GLY A 139 -4.38 -29.88 -2.41
C GLY A 139 -3.47 -29.18 -1.40
N GLY A 140 -3.07 -29.93 -0.37
CA GLY A 140 -2.10 -29.45 0.59
C GLY A 140 -2.57 -28.27 1.43
N ASN A 141 -1.71 -27.29 1.64
CA ASN A 141 -1.94 -26.14 2.51
C ASN A 141 -2.57 -24.94 1.78
N VAL A 142 -2.82 -25.03 0.48
CA VAL A 142 -3.54 -23.98 -0.26
C VAL A 142 -5.02 -24.09 0.01
N THR A 143 -5.62 -23.11 0.65
CA THR A 143 -7.03 -23.07 0.97
C THR A 143 -7.72 -21.95 0.19
N GLY A 144 -9.06 -22.00 0.12
CA GLY A 144 -9.86 -20.92 -0.46
C GLY A 144 -9.57 -19.56 0.20
N ASP A 145 -9.35 -19.54 1.51
CA ASP A 145 -9.03 -18.30 2.23
C ASP A 145 -7.71 -17.67 1.77
N ILE A 146 -6.76 -18.48 1.34
CA ILE A 146 -5.51 -18.01 0.77
C ILE A 146 -5.73 -17.47 -0.63
N ILE A 147 -6.54 -18.15 -1.44
CA ILE A 147 -6.83 -17.70 -2.82
C ILE A 147 -7.77 -16.49 -2.82
N ASN A 148 -8.78 -16.44 -1.96
CA ASN A 148 -9.76 -15.36 -1.87
C ASN A 148 -9.17 -14.06 -1.31
N GLN A 149 -8.12 -13.58 -1.95
CA GLN A 149 -7.40 -12.37 -1.61
C GLN A 149 -7.06 -11.58 -2.86
N GLU A 150 -6.52 -10.40 -2.65
CA GLU A 150 -5.96 -9.60 -3.71
C GLU A 150 -4.50 -9.95 -3.94
N TYR A 151 -4.14 -10.16 -5.18
CA TYR A 151 -2.79 -10.46 -5.62
C TYR A 151 -2.31 -9.48 -6.69
N GLN A 152 -1.02 -9.20 -6.70
CA GLN A 152 -0.39 -8.52 -7.81
C GLN A 152 0.11 -9.55 -8.81
N ILE A 153 -0.17 -9.33 -10.10
CA ILE A 153 0.34 -10.15 -11.19
C ILE A 153 1.85 -9.95 -11.29
N ILE A 154 2.59 -11.03 -11.18
CA ILE A 154 4.06 -11.01 -11.24
C ILE A 154 4.59 -11.29 -12.64
N GLU A 155 3.85 -12.06 -13.44
CA GLU A 155 4.21 -12.43 -14.81
C GLU A 155 2.93 -12.64 -15.61
N VAL A 156 2.88 -12.15 -16.84
CA VAL A 156 1.86 -12.50 -17.83
C VAL A 156 2.52 -13.47 -18.80
N VAL A 157 2.02 -14.72 -18.83
CA VAL A 157 2.58 -15.79 -19.65
C VAL A 157 2.07 -15.65 -21.08
N ASP A 158 0.76 -15.48 -21.23
CA ASP A 158 0.08 -15.26 -22.53
C ASP A 158 -1.24 -14.51 -22.31
N SER A 159 -2.08 -14.43 -23.36
CA SER A 159 -3.38 -13.72 -23.30
C SER A 159 -4.40 -14.36 -22.36
N ASN A 160 -4.17 -15.58 -21.90
CA ASN A 160 -5.10 -16.36 -21.09
C ASN A 160 -4.50 -16.80 -19.75
N THR A 161 -3.21 -16.58 -19.55
CA THR A 161 -2.50 -17.09 -18.36
C THR A 161 -1.56 -16.06 -17.76
N TYR A 162 -1.59 -15.95 -16.45
CA TYR A 162 -0.67 -15.13 -15.67
C TYR A 162 -0.28 -15.84 -14.37
N LYS A 163 0.71 -15.31 -13.67
CA LYS A 163 1.19 -15.85 -12.41
C LYS A 163 0.98 -14.87 -11.27
N ILE A 164 0.61 -15.43 -10.12
CA ILE A 164 0.51 -14.74 -8.85
C ILE A 164 1.41 -15.44 -7.84
N ARG A 165 1.79 -14.71 -6.79
CA ARG A 165 2.54 -15.29 -5.67
C ARG A 165 1.66 -15.33 -4.43
N PRO A 166 1.35 -16.52 -3.90
CA PRO A 166 0.56 -16.65 -2.68
C PRO A 166 1.28 -15.98 -1.52
N ARG A 167 0.48 -15.41 -0.62
CA ARG A 167 0.97 -14.85 0.63
C ARG A 167 0.57 -15.78 1.77
N THR A 168 1.48 -16.04 2.68
CA THR A 168 1.16 -16.76 3.92
C THR A 168 0.18 -15.94 4.75
N VAL A 169 -0.88 -16.59 5.19
CA VAL A 169 -1.76 -16.04 6.22
C VAL A 169 -1.27 -16.53 7.55
N SER A 170 -0.90 -15.66 8.42
CA SER A 170 -0.17 -15.87 9.67
C SER A 170 -0.81 -16.80 10.72
N ALA A 171 -1.87 -17.51 10.41
CA ALA A 171 -2.56 -18.38 11.35
C ALA A 171 -2.77 -19.83 10.90
N ILE A 172 -2.46 -20.20 9.67
CA ILE A 172 -2.89 -21.49 9.08
C ILE A 172 -1.71 -22.25 8.42
N GLY A 173 -0.53 -22.11 8.96
CA GLY A 173 0.66 -22.77 8.40
C GLY A 173 1.12 -22.15 7.08
N ASP A 174 2.39 -22.23 6.83
CA ASP A 174 2.97 -21.70 5.60
C ASP A 174 2.56 -22.59 4.41
N ILE A 175 2.04 -21.95 3.38
CA ILE A 175 1.85 -22.63 2.08
C ILE A 175 3.16 -22.76 1.31
N ILE A 176 4.19 -22.11 1.80
CA ILE A 176 5.55 -22.19 1.28
C ILE A 176 6.44 -22.88 2.32
N ASP A 177 7.40 -23.65 1.86
CA ASP A 177 8.42 -24.25 2.71
C ASP A 177 9.41 -23.19 3.24
N HIS A 178 10.28 -23.58 4.14
CA HIS A 178 11.31 -22.71 4.73
C HIS A 178 12.34 -22.17 3.71
N ASN A 179 12.35 -22.69 2.48
CA ASN A 179 13.16 -22.18 1.37
C ASN A 179 12.37 -21.20 0.47
N GLY A 180 11.09 -20.94 0.78
CA GLY A 180 10.24 -20.04 0.01
C GLY A 180 9.56 -20.71 -1.19
N ASN A 181 9.55 -22.03 -1.30
CA ASN A 181 8.83 -22.77 -2.33
C ASN A 181 7.48 -23.24 -1.82
N LEU A 182 6.53 -23.52 -2.74
CA LEU A 182 5.26 -24.12 -2.37
C LEU A 182 5.48 -25.43 -1.59
N ASP A 183 4.68 -25.61 -0.53
CA ASP A 183 4.75 -26.80 0.30
C ASP A 183 4.65 -28.09 -0.55
N PRO A 184 5.52 -29.09 -0.31
CA PRO A 184 5.50 -30.35 -1.05
C PRO A 184 4.16 -31.07 -1.03
N SER A 185 3.32 -30.82 -0.02
CA SER A 185 1.95 -31.36 0.05
C SER A 185 1.00 -30.73 -0.98
N VAL A 186 1.37 -29.60 -1.57
CA VAL A 186 0.67 -28.98 -2.71
C VAL A 186 1.23 -29.57 -4.00
N ALA A 187 1.16 -30.87 -4.15
CA ALA A 187 1.62 -31.56 -5.36
C ALA A 187 0.73 -31.18 -6.55
N GLY A 188 1.37 -30.73 -7.64
CA GLY A 188 0.80 -30.24 -8.87
C GLY A 188 -0.64 -30.66 -9.16
N GLY A 189 -1.56 -29.77 -8.89
CA GLY A 189 -2.98 -29.93 -9.15
C GLY A 189 -3.52 -28.73 -9.92
N SER A 190 -4.56 -28.96 -10.69
CA SER A 190 -5.39 -27.90 -11.24
C SER A 190 -6.70 -27.90 -10.46
N PHE A 191 -7.14 -26.71 -10.04
CA PHE A 191 -8.38 -26.54 -9.29
C PHE A 191 -9.08 -25.26 -9.75
N THR A 192 -10.37 -25.22 -9.60
CA THR A 192 -11.25 -24.11 -10.00
C THR A 192 -11.89 -23.45 -8.79
#